data_04292437cd6bd95883c2edbac5b035b2
#
_entry.id   04292437cd6bd95883c2edbac5b035b2
#
_cell.length_a   1.000
_cell.length_b   1.000
_cell.length_c   1.000
_cell.angle_alpha   90.00
_cell.angle_beta   90.00
_cell.angle_gamma   90.00
#
_symmetry.space_group_name_H-M   'P 1'
#
loop_
_entity.id
_entity.type
_entity.pdbx_description
1 polymer ?
#
loop_
_entity_poly.entity_id
_entity_poly.type
_entity_poly.pdbx_seq_one_letter_code
_entity_poly.pdbx_strand_id
1 'polypeptide(L)'
;MRSPLRFARQILLNNWGLKLTSLLIAFALWLMIRGGQGERVIAVPLTIQVPRNMEVVSERPNMVEITAQGYLASLTGNLPNMTYNIDLQSAGEGEQTIPLSPAGARISPASGLRVIRVSPARITLILEKIISKDVPVKVPIRGTPAPGFDFYQVTCLPSIVSVSGPRSDVNPIKEVETDPVSIEARNASFHQTVNFRIPDVDIHTSPVGPAEADIELGPHREIRTFRIPVGGLEASDFTPRPSYVSVSVLVPTGAMKQFAAENLRAMVTVPTPEPRSDRIAVVPLVEFTEQPAAGITIRQVSPEQVTLVRSARKK
;
A
#
# COMPACT_ATOMS: atom_id res chain seq x y z
N MET A 1 100.99 -8.77 3.77
CA MET A 1 99.57 -8.52 3.98
C MET A 1 98.88 -8.48 2.60
N ARG A 2 98.14 -9.53 2.27
CA ARG A 2 97.38 -9.56 0.97
C ARG A 2 96.08 -8.81 1.14
N SER A 3 95.86 -7.75 0.37
CA SER A 3 94.69 -6.88 0.52
C SER A 3 93.37 -7.63 0.31
N PRO A 4 92.39 -7.51 1.23
CA PRO A 4 91.09 -8.23 1.20
C PRO A 4 90.27 -7.91 -0.02
N LEU A 5 90.55 -6.77 -0.71
CA LEU A 5 89.88 -6.32 -1.92
C LEU A 5 90.16 -7.19 -3.16
N ARG A 6 91.35 -7.80 -3.26
CA ARG A 6 91.68 -8.70 -4.38
C ARG A 6 91.02 -10.04 -4.26
N PHE A 7 90.80 -10.51 -3.06
CA PHE A 7 90.11 -11.79 -2.78
C PHE A 7 88.58 -11.65 -3.05
N ALA A 8 87.97 -10.54 -2.63
CA ALA A 8 86.55 -10.25 -2.94
C ALA A 8 86.28 -10.14 -4.46
N ARG A 9 87.17 -9.45 -5.21
CA ARG A 9 87.08 -9.33 -6.67
C ARG A 9 87.22 -10.65 -7.40
N GLN A 10 88.09 -11.56 -6.92
CA GLN A 10 88.30 -12.89 -7.53
C GLN A 10 87.11 -13.82 -7.25
N ILE A 11 86.48 -13.74 -6.09
CA ILE A 11 85.23 -14.44 -5.78
C ILE A 11 84.05 -13.89 -6.62
N LEU A 12 84.04 -12.57 -6.87
CA LEU A 12 82.96 -11.93 -7.63
C LEU A 12 83.02 -12.29 -9.11
N LEU A 13 84.21 -12.45 -9.70
CA LEU A 13 84.40 -12.66 -11.15
C LEU A 13 84.61 -14.16 -11.51
N ASN A 14 84.87 -15.04 -10.55
CA ASN A 14 85.05 -16.46 -10.81
C ASN A 14 83.66 -17.17 -10.86
N ASN A 15 83.52 -18.12 -11.80
CA ASN A 15 82.28 -18.92 -12.02
C ASN A 15 81.04 -18.05 -12.37
N TRP A 16 81.21 -17.05 -13.24
CA TRP A 16 80.14 -16.14 -13.61
C TRP A 16 78.95 -16.86 -14.23
N GLY A 17 79.16 -17.98 -14.97
CA GLY A 17 78.11 -18.83 -15.51
C GLY A 17 77.21 -19.44 -14.42
N LEU A 18 77.80 -19.97 -13.33
CA LEU A 18 77.05 -20.49 -12.21
C LEU A 18 76.24 -19.43 -11.46
N LYS A 19 76.76 -18.18 -11.37
CA LYS A 19 76.06 -17.08 -10.75
C LYS A 19 74.87 -16.58 -11.61
N LEU A 20 75.13 -16.52 -12.94
CA LEU A 20 74.08 -16.18 -13.89
C LEU A 20 72.91 -17.19 -13.90
N THR A 21 73.28 -18.49 -13.89
CA THR A 21 72.28 -19.55 -13.82
C THR A 21 71.53 -19.55 -12.50
N SER A 22 72.19 -19.32 -11.35
CA SER A 22 71.51 -19.21 -10.05
C SER A 22 70.59 -17.98 -9.98
N LEU A 23 71.06 -16.84 -10.58
CA LEU A 23 70.22 -15.62 -10.65
C LEU A 23 69.02 -15.84 -11.58
N LEU A 24 69.17 -16.53 -12.71
CA LEU A 24 68.09 -16.88 -13.61
C LEU A 24 67.08 -17.81 -12.91
N ILE A 25 67.57 -18.85 -12.22
CA ILE A 25 66.68 -19.74 -11.46
C ILE A 25 65.95 -18.98 -10.34
N ALA A 26 66.64 -18.15 -9.56
CA ALA A 26 66.03 -17.35 -8.54
C ALA A 26 64.99 -16.36 -9.10
N PHE A 27 65.28 -15.77 -10.28
CA PHE A 27 64.37 -14.89 -10.99
C PHE A 27 63.17 -15.64 -11.53
N ALA A 28 63.37 -16.84 -12.07
CA ALA A 28 62.26 -17.73 -12.52
C ALA A 28 61.37 -18.15 -11.34
N LEU A 29 61.96 -18.57 -10.22
CA LEU A 29 61.22 -18.89 -9.00
C LEU A 29 60.50 -17.68 -8.45
N TRP A 30 61.11 -16.47 -8.45
CA TRP A 30 60.49 -15.25 -8.03
C TRP A 30 59.30 -14.86 -8.93
N LEU A 31 59.42 -15.02 -10.27
CA LEU A 31 58.32 -14.86 -11.22
C LEU A 31 57.19 -15.86 -10.96
N MET A 32 57.55 -17.12 -10.68
CA MET A 32 56.59 -18.18 -10.40
C MET A 32 55.79 -17.88 -9.09
N ILE A 33 56.45 -17.39 -8.05
CA ILE A 33 55.82 -17.02 -6.78
C ILE A 33 54.98 -15.74 -6.90
N ARG A 34 55.48 -14.75 -7.69
CA ARG A 34 54.74 -13.50 -7.93
C ARG A 34 53.53 -13.68 -8.86
N GLY A 35 53.54 -14.68 -9.70
CA GLY A 35 52.41 -15.10 -10.55
C GLY A 35 51.32 -15.85 -9.78
N GLY A 36 51.44 -15.95 -8.42
CA GLY A 36 50.49 -16.67 -7.59
C GLY A 36 49.05 -16.09 -7.69
N GLN A 37 48.12 -17.00 -7.82
CA GLN A 37 46.69 -16.69 -7.72
C GLN A 37 46.35 -16.40 -6.27
N GLY A 38 45.70 -15.28 -6.04
CA GLY A 38 45.14 -14.91 -4.72
C GLY A 38 43.65 -15.09 -4.71
N GLU A 39 43.09 -15.10 -3.50
CA GLU A 39 41.65 -15.05 -3.28
C GLU A 39 41.28 -13.79 -2.51
N ARG A 40 40.15 -13.17 -2.86
CA ARG A 40 39.61 -12.01 -2.17
C ARG A 40 38.10 -12.12 -2.03
N VAL A 41 37.60 -11.81 -0.82
CA VAL A 41 36.16 -11.68 -0.58
C VAL A 41 35.73 -10.24 -0.92
N ILE A 42 34.68 -10.13 -1.70
CA ILE A 42 34.13 -8.86 -2.19
C ILE A 42 32.63 -8.87 -1.96
N ALA A 43 32.11 -7.83 -1.31
CA ALA A 43 30.66 -7.60 -1.20
C ALA A 43 30.14 -7.00 -2.50
N VAL A 44 29.12 -7.63 -3.07
CA VAL A 44 28.56 -7.30 -4.38
C VAL A 44 27.05 -7.03 -4.22
N PRO A 45 26.52 -5.97 -4.82
CA PRO A 45 25.10 -5.70 -4.78
C PRO A 45 24.29 -6.79 -5.47
N LEU A 46 23.19 -7.19 -4.81
CA LEU A 46 22.26 -8.19 -5.29
C LEU A 46 21.13 -7.52 -6.08
N THR A 47 20.94 -7.93 -7.33
CA THR A 47 19.81 -7.51 -8.16
C THR A 47 18.90 -8.69 -8.41
N ILE A 48 17.62 -8.57 -8.03
CA ILE A 48 16.62 -9.60 -8.22
C ILE A 48 15.64 -9.13 -9.28
N GLN A 49 15.46 -9.94 -10.33
CA GLN A 49 14.47 -9.69 -11.37
C GLN A 49 13.24 -10.55 -11.08
N VAL A 50 12.14 -9.89 -10.72
CA VAL A 50 10.85 -10.53 -10.45
C VAL A 50 9.86 -10.33 -11.60
N PRO A 51 8.83 -11.18 -11.75
CA PRO A 51 7.73 -10.94 -12.68
C PRO A 51 7.04 -9.61 -12.37
N ARG A 52 6.49 -8.95 -13.39
CA ARG A 52 5.82 -7.63 -13.25
C ARG A 52 4.62 -7.62 -12.30
N ASN A 53 4.03 -8.78 -12.07
CA ASN A 53 2.84 -8.95 -11.23
C ASN A 53 3.14 -9.53 -9.85
N MET A 54 4.42 -9.60 -9.46
CA MET A 54 4.86 -10.14 -8.18
C MET A 54 5.87 -9.21 -7.51
N GLU A 55 5.92 -9.28 -6.20
CA GLU A 55 6.83 -8.52 -5.34
C GLU A 55 7.46 -9.43 -4.29
N VAL A 56 8.65 -9.06 -3.82
CA VAL A 56 9.36 -9.77 -2.75
C VAL A 56 8.98 -9.12 -1.42
N VAL A 57 8.23 -9.84 -0.60
CA VAL A 57 7.75 -9.37 0.72
C VAL A 57 8.66 -9.75 1.87
N SER A 58 9.60 -10.67 1.65
CA SER A 58 10.57 -11.07 2.69
C SER A 58 11.75 -10.11 2.76
N GLU A 59 12.37 -10.03 3.93
CA GLU A 59 13.67 -9.39 4.08
C GLU A 59 14.69 -10.03 3.12
N ARG A 60 15.42 -9.21 2.39
CA ARG A 60 16.44 -9.64 1.44
C ARG A 60 17.78 -8.99 1.77
N PRO A 61 18.89 -9.71 1.66
CA PRO A 61 20.19 -9.09 1.75
C PRO A 61 20.41 -8.17 0.54
N ASN A 62 20.86 -6.95 0.79
CA ASN A 62 21.19 -6.00 -0.28
C ASN A 62 22.52 -6.35 -0.96
N MET A 63 23.36 -7.12 -0.29
CA MET A 63 24.70 -7.52 -0.76
C MET A 63 24.93 -8.99 -0.53
N VAL A 64 25.72 -9.58 -1.41
CA VAL A 64 26.21 -10.96 -1.35
C VAL A 64 27.72 -10.94 -1.37
N GLU A 65 28.36 -11.76 -0.53
CA GLU A 65 29.80 -11.91 -0.53
C GLU A 65 30.22 -12.94 -1.58
N ILE A 66 31.10 -12.55 -2.46
CA ILE A 66 31.71 -13.45 -3.44
C ILE A 66 33.22 -13.59 -3.16
N THR A 67 33.72 -14.81 -3.23
CA THR A 67 35.15 -15.07 -3.21
C THR A 67 35.63 -15.15 -4.65
N ALA A 68 36.42 -14.15 -5.06
CA ALA A 68 37.03 -14.09 -6.39
C ALA A 68 38.49 -14.55 -6.30
N GLN A 69 38.87 -15.37 -7.26
CA GLN A 69 40.26 -15.86 -7.47
C GLN A 69 40.83 -15.22 -8.74
N GLY A 70 42.07 -14.79 -8.67
CA GLY A 70 42.74 -14.20 -9.82
C GLY A 70 44.16 -13.79 -9.52
N TYR A 71 44.81 -13.19 -10.51
CA TYR A 71 46.14 -12.61 -10.28
C TYR A 71 46.14 -11.51 -9.24
N LEU A 72 47.15 -11.45 -8.41
CA LEU A 72 47.24 -10.49 -7.30
C LEU A 72 47.06 -9.05 -7.77
N ALA A 73 47.56 -8.69 -8.93
CA ALA A 73 47.41 -7.38 -9.54
C ALA A 73 45.95 -7.03 -9.84
N SER A 74 45.15 -8.03 -10.30
CA SER A 74 43.72 -7.84 -10.56
C SER A 74 42.89 -7.76 -9.27
N LEU A 75 43.35 -8.38 -8.19
CA LEU A 75 42.67 -8.37 -6.90
C LEU A 75 42.97 -7.11 -6.07
N THR A 76 44.10 -6.44 -6.30
CA THR A 76 44.55 -5.23 -5.56
C THR A 76 44.20 -3.94 -6.33
N GLY A 77 43.92 -4.02 -7.62
CA GLY A 77 43.55 -2.89 -8.46
C GLY A 77 42.11 -2.42 -8.27
N ASN A 78 41.68 -1.49 -9.13
CA ASN A 78 40.29 -1.07 -9.21
C ASN A 78 39.42 -2.26 -9.62
N LEU A 79 38.57 -2.71 -8.69
CA LEU A 79 37.65 -3.81 -8.98
C LEU A 79 36.60 -3.35 -9.99
N PRO A 80 36.30 -4.14 -11.02
CA PRO A 80 35.23 -3.82 -11.96
C PRO A 80 33.88 -3.80 -11.24
N ASN A 81 32.92 -3.05 -11.78
CA ASN A 81 31.56 -3.08 -11.28
C ASN A 81 31.02 -4.52 -11.38
N MET A 82 30.84 -5.14 -10.23
CA MET A 82 30.31 -6.47 -10.11
C MET A 82 28.87 -6.40 -9.60
N THR A 83 27.98 -7.20 -10.18
CA THR A 83 26.60 -7.37 -9.72
C THR A 83 26.28 -8.85 -9.66
N TYR A 84 25.48 -9.24 -8.70
CA TYR A 84 24.93 -10.59 -8.64
C TYR A 84 23.46 -10.54 -9.04
N ASN A 85 23.12 -11.22 -10.14
CA ASN A 85 21.77 -11.22 -10.69
C ASN A 85 21.06 -12.53 -10.39
N ILE A 86 19.85 -12.41 -9.84
CA ILE A 86 18.92 -13.53 -9.69
C ILE A 86 17.74 -13.28 -10.61
N ASP A 87 17.44 -14.25 -11.47
CA ASP A 87 16.30 -14.22 -12.36
C ASP A 87 15.18 -15.10 -11.78
N LEU A 88 14.09 -14.45 -11.40
CA LEU A 88 12.88 -15.07 -10.88
C LEU A 88 11.68 -14.85 -11.80
N GLN A 89 11.89 -14.45 -13.05
CA GLN A 89 10.78 -14.14 -13.98
C GLN A 89 9.84 -15.33 -14.21
N SER A 90 10.31 -16.56 -14.00
CA SER A 90 9.51 -17.79 -14.09
C SER A 90 9.08 -18.36 -12.74
N ALA A 91 9.42 -17.69 -11.62
CA ALA A 91 9.06 -18.16 -10.29
C ALA A 91 7.56 -17.99 -10.02
N GLY A 92 6.99 -18.92 -9.25
CA GLY A 92 5.61 -18.86 -8.79
C GLY A 92 5.47 -18.09 -7.47
N GLU A 93 4.22 -17.86 -7.06
CA GLU A 93 3.86 -17.29 -5.76
C GLU A 93 4.29 -18.22 -4.61
N GLY A 94 4.74 -17.64 -3.50
CA GLY A 94 5.13 -18.34 -2.28
C GLY A 94 6.63 -18.32 -1.99
N GLU A 95 7.05 -19.19 -1.07
CA GLU A 95 8.43 -19.29 -0.63
C GLU A 95 9.32 -19.94 -1.70
N GLN A 96 10.38 -19.24 -2.07
CA GLN A 96 11.36 -19.66 -3.06
C GLN A 96 12.75 -19.74 -2.43
N THR A 97 13.32 -20.94 -2.35
CA THR A 97 14.71 -21.12 -1.93
C THR A 97 15.63 -21.19 -3.13
N ILE A 98 16.50 -20.20 -3.28
CA ILE A 98 17.35 -20.02 -4.45
C ILE A 98 18.79 -20.35 -4.07
N PRO A 99 19.42 -21.36 -4.70
CA PRO A 99 20.84 -21.61 -4.52
C PRO A 99 21.65 -20.54 -5.25
N LEU A 100 22.59 -19.91 -4.54
CA LEU A 100 23.52 -18.94 -5.10
C LEU A 100 24.74 -19.68 -5.63
N SER A 101 24.96 -19.58 -6.93
CA SER A 101 26.09 -20.21 -7.62
C SER A 101 27.05 -19.15 -8.18
N PRO A 102 28.34 -19.49 -8.37
CA PRO A 102 29.29 -18.59 -9.02
C PRO A 102 28.86 -18.06 -10.38
N ALA A 103 27.99 -18.78 -11.10
CA ALA A 103 27.49 -18.38 -12.41
C ALA A 103 26.54 -17.18 -12.40
N GLY A 104 25.89 -16.88 -11.25
CA GLY A 104 25.02 -15.70 -11.10
C GLY A 104 25.79 -14.38 -10.96
N ALA A 105 27.08 -14.44 -10.67
CA ALA A 105 27.92 -13.25 -10.58
C ALA A 105 28.29 -12.73 -11.98
N ARG A 106 27.90 -11.50 -12.30
CA ARG A 106 28.31 -10.82 -13.52
C ARG A 106 29.60 -10.06 -13.28
N ILE A 107 30.66 -10.57 -13.86
CA ILE A 107 32.02 -9.97 -13.83
C ILE A 107 32.45 -9.69 -15.26
N SER A 108 33.16 -8.56 -15.47
CA SER A 108 33.77 -8.29 -16.77
C SER A 108 34.80 -9.36 -17.08
N PRO A 109 34.73 -10.05 -18.26
CA PRO A 109 35.70 -11.06 -18.67
C PRO A 109 37.14 -10.51 -18.71
N ALA A 110 37.29 -9.22 -18.96
CA ALA A 110 38.59 -8.55 -19.04
C ALA A 110 39.30 -8.41 -17.67
N SER A 111 38.63 -8.70 -16.56
CA SER A 111 39.21 -8.59 -15.22
C SER A 111 40.19 -9.68 -14.85
N GLY A 112 40.14 -10.82 -15.55
CA GLY A 112 40.94 -12.00 -15.21
C GLY A 112 40.57 -12.64 -13.87
N LEU A 113 39.39 -12.27 -13.31
CA LEU A 113 38.86 -12.78 -12.05
C LEU A 113 37.87 -13.90 -12.30
N ARG A 114 37.90 -14.91 -11.43
CA ARG A 114 36.95 -16.02 -11.43
C ARG A 114 36.30 -16.14 -10.07
N VAL A 115 34.96 -16.18 -10.01
CA VAL A 115 34.23 -16.45 -8.76
C VAL A 115 34.32 -17.94 -8.47
N ILE A 116 34.74 -18.27 -7.27
CA ILE A 116 34.88 -19.66 -6.78
C ILE A 116 33.84 -19.99 -5.69
N ARG A 117 33.36 -18.97 -4.96
CA ARG A 117 32.37 -19.14 -3.88
C ARG A 117 31.47 -17.94 -3.75
N VAL A 118 30.25 -18.19 -3.33
CA VAL A 118 29.23 -17.18 -3.01
C VAL A 118 28.71 -17.47 -1.61
N SER A 119 28.55 -16.44 -0.80
CA SER A 119 28.02 -16.54 0.56
C SER A 119 26.93 -15.45 0.76
N PRO A 120 25.74 -15.83 1.26
CA PRO A 120 25.29 -17.16 1.65
C PRO A 120 25.12 -18.09 0.43
N ALA A 121 25.17 -19.42 0.64
CA ALA A 121 25.00 -20.38 -0.45
C ALA A 121 23.54 -20.50 -0.94
N ARG A 122 22.58 -20.03 -0.16
CA ARG A 122 21.14 -20.02 -0.46
C ARG A 122 20.51 -18.79 0.15
N ILE A 123 19.51 -18.25 -0.52
CA ILE A 123 18.60 -17.25 0.04
C ILE A 123 17.17 -17.75 -0.13
N THR A 124 16.34 -17.47 0.86
CA THR A 124 14.92 -17.75 0.82
C THR A 124 14.18 -16.43 0.67
N LEU A 125 13.33 -16.35 -0.35
CA LEU A 125 12.52 -15.20 -0.68
C LEU A 125 11.05 -15.61 -0.73
N ILE A 126 10.17 -14.74 -0.26
CA ILE A 126 8.73 -14.92 -0.38
C ILE A 126 8.24 -13.97 -1.46
N LEU A 127 7.66 -14.56 -2.51
CA LEU A 127 7.07 -13.84 -3.63
C LEU A 127 5.56 -13.81 -3.45
N GLU A 128 4.98 -12.63 -3.48
CA GLU A 128 3.54 -12.44 -3.46
C GLU A 128 3.04 -11.76 -4.74
N LYS A 129 1.81 -12.09 -5.09
CA LYS A 129 1.13 -11.46 -6.21
C LYS A 129 0.70 -10.06 -5.84
N ILE A 130 1.00 -9.10 -6.71
CA ILE A 130 0.47 -7.74 -6.60
C ILE A 130 -1.02 -7.79 -6.94
N ILE A 131 -1.85 -7.30 -6.04
CA ILE A 131 -3.28 -7.13 -6.24
C ILE A 131 -3.67 -5.67 -6.16
N SER A 132 -4.81 -5.33 -6.74
CA SER A 132 -5.43 -4.00 -6.63
C SER A 132 -6.82 -4.13 -6.04
N LYS A 133 -7.18 -3.22 -5.14
CA LYS A 133 -8.46 -3.19 -4.43
C LYS A 133 -8.93 -1.75 -4.25
N ASP A 134 -10.19 -1.51 -4.58
CA ASP A 134 -10.83 -0.23 -4.33
C ASP A 134 -11.33 -0.15 -2.90
N VAL A 135 -10.95 0.90 -2.21
CA VAL A 135 -11.29 1.15 -0.81
C VAL A 135 -11.78 2.57 -0.60
N PRO A 136 -12.74 2.79 0.32
CA PRO A 136 -13.23 4.12 0.63
C PRO A 136 -12.16 4.94 1.37
N VAL A 137 -12.21 6.24 1.14
CA VAL A 137 -11.38 7.23 1.86
C VAL A 137 -12.13 7.73 3.08
N LYS A 138 -11.44 7.75 4.22
CA LYS A 138 -11.95 8.26 5.49
C LYS A 138 -11.12 9.45 5.96
N VAL A 139 -11.80 10.55 6.23
CA VAL A 139 -11.18 11.76 6.78
C VAL A 139 -11.42 11.82 8.27
N PRO A 140 -10.40 11.62 9.11
CA PRO A 140 -10.52 11.75 10.56
C PRO A 140 -10.74 13.22 10.94
N ILE A 141 -11.80 13.51 11.70
CA ILE A 141 -12.10 14.85 12.22
C ILE A 141 -11.61 14.97 13.67
N ARG A 142 -11.01 16.10 14.01
CA ARG A 142 -10.53 16.41 15.37
C ARG A 142 -11.05 17.75 15.86
N GLY A 143 -11.28 17.84 17.17
CA GLY A 143 -11.73 19.05 17.84
C GLY A 143 -13.25 19.20 17.86
N THR A 144 -13.71 20.33 18.38
CA THR A 144 -15.13 20.71 18.51
C THR A 144 -15.40 22.02 17.78
N PRO A 145 -16.54 22.16 17.09
CA PRO A 145 -16.91 23.41 16.45
C PRO A 145 -17.10 24.55 17.49
N ALA A 146 -17.22 25.75 16.97
CA ALA A 146 -17.56 26.92 17.82
C ALA A 146 -18.91 26.71 18.54
N PRO A 147 -19.13 27.33 19.72
CA PRO A 147 -20.39 27.25 20.43
C PRO A 147 -21.57 27.65 19.53
N GLY A 148 -22.62 26.81 19.54
CA GLY A 148 -23.81 27.00 18.69
C GLY A 148 -23.70 26.48 17.29
N PHE A 149 -22.60 25.76 16.95
CA PHE A 149 -22.41 25.10 15.69
C PHE A 149 -22.20 23.59 15.88
N ASP A 150 -22.59 22.83 14.86
CA ASP A 150 -22.41 21.37 14.78
C ASP A 150 -21.61 21.00 13.53
N PHE A 151 -20.91 19.89 13.63
CA PHE A 151 -20.37 19.17 12.47
C PHE A 151 -21.51 18.42 11.78
N TYR A 152 -21.69 18.64 10.49
CA TYR A 152 -22.73 17.99 9.70
C TYR A 152 -22.22 16.75 9.00
N GLN A 153 -21.27 16.94 8.11
CA GLN A 153 -20.66 15.85 7.34
C GLN A 153 -19.28 16.25 6.80
N VAL A 154 -18.56 15.24 6.35
CA VAL A 154 -17.33 15.40 5.57
C VAL A 154 -17.45 14.57 4.30
N THR A 155 -17.12 15.18 3.18
CA THR A 155 -16.96 14.51 1.89
C THR A 155 -15.52 14.64 1.44
N CYS A 156 -15.03 13.63 0.72
CA CYS A 156 -13.66 13.61 0.23
C CYS A 156 -13.67 13.29 -1.26
N LEU A 157 -12.90 14.01 -2.03
CA LEU A 157 -12.68 13.76 -3.45
C LEU A 157 -11.20 13.43 -3.69
N PRO A 158 -10.89 12.21 -4.18
CA PRO A 158 -11.81 11.11 -4.47
C PRO A 158 -12.35 10.42 -3.20
N SER A 159 -13.57 9.91 -3.27
CA SER A 159 -14.20 9.16 -2.16
C SER A 159 -13.75 7.70 -2.10
N ILE A 160 -13.21 7.18 -3.20
CA ILE A 160 -12.68 5.82 -3.34
C ILE A 160 -11.31 5.94 -4.00
N VAL A 161 -10.35 5.17 -3.51
CA VAL A 161 -9.01 5.05 -4.09
C VAL A 161 -8.68 3.59 -4.34
N SER A 162 -7.96 3.33 -5.43
CA SER A 162 -7.43 2.00 -5.72
C SER A 162 -6.09 1.82 -5.03
N VAL A 163 -5.98 0.82 -4.21
CA VAL A 163 -4.77 0.46 -3.45
C VAL A 163 -4.15 -0.77 -4.10
N SER A 164 -2.88 -0.71 -4.47
CA SER A 164 -2.15 -1.81 -5.09
C SER A 164 -0.86 -2.12 -4.35
N GLY A 165 -0.51 -3.39 -4.25
CA GLY A 165 0.67 -3.89 -3.55
C GLY A 165 0.59 -5.40 -3.31
N PRO A 166 1.49 -5.95 -2.49
CA PRO A 166 1.47 -7.36 -2.10
C PRO A 166 0.12 -7.75 -1.49
N ARG A 167 -0.30 -8.98 -1.77
CA ARG A 167 -1.60 -9.49 -1.30
C ARG A 167 -1.75 -9.43 0.21
N SER A 168 -0.69 -9.77 0.98
CA SER A 168 -0.69 -9.73 2.44
C SER A 168 -1.01 -8.35 3.00
N ASP A 169 -0.53 -7.31 2.34
CA ASP A 169 -0.60 -5.93 2.81
C ASP A 169 -1.90 -5.25 2.35
N VAL A 170 -2.38 -5.56 1.13
CA VAL A 170 -3.59 -4.97 0.57
C VAL A 170 -4.88 -5.58 1.14
N ASN A 171 -4.90 -6.91 1.39
CA ASN A 171 -6.11 -7.60 1.85
C ASN A 171 -6.70 -7.03 3.16
N PRO A 172 -5.91 -6.74 4.20
CA PRO A 172 -6.43 -6.23 5.46
C PRO A 172 -6.95 -4.79 5.36
N ILE A 173 -6.58 -4.03 4.33
CA ILE A 173 -6.99 -2.64 4.15
C ILE A 173 -8.49 -2.60 3.82
N LYS A 174 -9.27 -1.99 4.70
CA LYS A 174 -10.71 -1.79 4.53
C LYS A 174 -11.04 -0.35 4.13
N GLU A 175 -10.24 0.61 4.56
CA GLU A 175 -10.37 2.04 4.32
C GLU A 175 -8.97 2.67 4.29
N VAL A 176 -8.81 3.77 3.57
CA VAL A 176 -7.60 4.60 3.59
C VAL A 176 -7.90 5.86 4.36
N GLU A 177 -7.16 6.10 5.44
CA GLU A 177 -7.27 7.33 6.20
C GLU A 177 -6.45 8.45 5.57
N THR A 178 -6.93 9.68 5.74
CA THR A 178 -6.18 10.89 5.39
C THR A 178 -5.54 11.52 6.64
N ASP A 179 -4.79 12.59 6.44
CA ASP A 179 -4.40 13.45 7.55
C ASP A 179 -5.66 13.98 8.25
N PRO A 180 -5.65 14.07 9.60
CA PRO A 180 -6.80 14.53 10.35
C PRO A 180 -7.04 16.02 10.12
N VAL A 181 -8.32 16.38 9.95
CA VAL A 181 -8.77 17.75 9.77
C VAL A 181 -9.30 18.32 11.11
N SER A 182 -8.82 19.49 11.49
CA SER A 182 -9.28 20.17 12.71
C SER A 182 -10.46 21.08 12.42
N ILE A 183 -11.55 20.87 13.19
CA ILE A 183 -12.74 21.73 13.21
C ILE A 183 -12.79 22.62 14.45
N GLU A 184 -11.72 22.67 15.24
CA GLU A 184 -11.68 23.39 16.51
C GLU A 184 -12.05 24.87 16.35
N ALA A 185 -13.06 25.31 17.14
CA ALA A 185 -13.57 26.66 17.15
C ALA A 185 -14.04 27.23 15.80
N ARG A 186 -14.27 26.38 14.79
CA ARG A 186 -14.78 26.80 13.47
C ARG A 186 -16.29 26.96 13.50
N ASN A 187 -16.78 27.96 12.76
CA ASN A 187 -18.19 28.33 12.67
C ASN A 187 -18.75 28.38 11.25
N ALA A 188 -17.96 27.91 10.28
CA ALA A 188 -18.35 27.86 8.87
C ALA A 188 -17.75 26.66 8.17
N SER A 189 -18.42 26.16 7.14
CA SER A 189 -17.91 25.12 6.24
C SER A 189 -16.67 25.59 5.52
N PHE A 190 -15.76 24.64 5.21
CA PHE A 190 -14.52 24.94 4.54
C PHE A 190 -13.99 23.73 3.77
N HIS A 191 -13.09 23.99 2.84
CA HIS A 191 -12.36 22.98 2.08
C HIS A 191 -10.92 22.89 2.60
N GLN A 192 -10.36 21.70 2.62
CA GLN A 192 -8.98 21.48 3.00
C GLN A 192 -8.36 20.36 2.17
N THR A 193 -7.16 20.63 1.66
CA THR A 193 -6.34 19.60 1.01
C THR A 193 -5.72 18.70 2.08
N VAL A 194 -5.82 17.39 1.89
CA VAL A 194 -5.33 16.36 2.81
C VAL A 194 -4.54 15.30 2.05
N ASN A 195 -3.53 14.71 2.69
CA ASN A 195 -2.76 13.62 2.10
C ASN A 195 -3.28 12.27 2.59
N PHE A 196 -3.16 11.23 1.75
CA PHE A 196 -3.44 9.87 2.17
C PHE A 196 -2.36 9.38 3.15
N ARG A 197 -2.79 8.76 4.22
CA ARG A 197 -1.91 8.13 5.20
C ARG A 197 -1.81 6.65 4.89
N ILE A 198 -0.77 6.30 4.12
CA ILE A 198 -0.51 4.92 3.71
C ILE A 198 0.42 4.29 4.75
N PRO A 199 0.08 3.13 5.32
CA PRO A 199 0.85 2.52 6.40
C PRO A 199 2.16 1.88 5.94
N ASP A 200 2.33 1.56 4.65
CA ASP A 200 3.47 0.81 4.15
C ASP A 200 4.07 1.42 2.88
N VAL A 201 5.38 1.22 2.69
CA VAL A 201 6.15 1.78 1.56
C VAL A 201 5.85 1.05 0.25
N ASP A 202 5.48 -0.23 0.35
CA ASP A 202 5.23 -1.10 -0.82
C ASP A 202 3.78 -1.00 -1.33
N ILE A 203 2.97 -0.11 -0.71
CA ILE A 203 1.59 0.15 -1.12
C ILE A 203 1.50 1.43 -1.95
N HIS A 204 0.87 1.31 -3.10
CA HIS A 204 0.64 2.41 -4.03
C HIS A 204 -0.84 2.73 -4.12
N THR A 205 -1.18 4.02 -4.18
CA THR A 205 -2.55 4.49 -4.37
C THR A 205 -2.74 5.12 -5.74
N SER A 206 -3.91 4.93 -6.32
CA SER A 206 -4.32 5.59 -7.55
C SER A 206 -5.72 6.22 -7.36
N PRO A 207 -5.90 7.53 -7.66
CA PRO A 207 -4.92 8.47 -8.18
C PRO A 207 -3.82 8.83 -7.18
N VAL A 208 -2.64 9.18 -7.70
CA VAL A 208 -1.54 9.69 -6.90
C VAL A 208 -1.74 11.20 -6.66
N GLY A 209 -1.65 11.63 -5.43
CA GLY A 209 -1.75 13.04 -5.06
C GLY A 209 -2.60 13.28 -3.84
N PRO A 210 -2.74 14.54 -3.42
CA PRO A 210 -3.58 14.90 -2.31
C PRO A 210 -5.06 14.76 -2.66
N ALA A 211 -5.90 14.57 -1.63
CA ALA A 211 -7.34 14.60 -1.75
C ALA A 211 -7.90 15.95 -1.25
N GLU A 212 -9.08 16.29 -1.69
CA GLU A 212 -9.80 17.46 -1.21
C GLU A 212 -10.91 17.01 -0.25
N ALA A 213 -10.84 17.48 0.98
CA ALA A 213 -11.87 17.26 1.99
C ALA A 213 -12.77 18.49 2.08
N ASP A 214 -14.05 18.29 1.95
CA ASP A 214 -15.10 19.29 2.14
C ASP A 214 -15.81 19.04 3.46
N ILE A 215 -15.69 19.98 4.37
CA ILE A 215 -16.19 19.89 5.74
C ILE A 215 -17.39 20.81 5.90
N GLU A 216 -18.56 20.22 6.15
CA GLU A 216 -19.77 20.96 6.40
C GLU A 216 -20.01 21.20 7.88
N LEU A 217 -20.06 22.47 8.25
CA LEU A 217 -20.41 22.97 9.57
C LEU A 217 -21.63 23.88 9.47
N GLY A 218 -22.46 23.85 10.48
CA GLY A 218 -23.63 24.74 10.51
C GLY A 218 -24.20 24.93 11.90
N PRO A 219 -25.27 25.72 12.05
CA PRO A 219 -25.92 25.97 13.32
C PRO A 219 -26.34 24.69 14.03
N HIS A 220 -26.34 24.73 15.36
CA HIS A 220 -26.75 23.60 16.18
C HIS A 220 -28.09 23.01 15.73
N ARG A 221 -28.20 21.69 15.70
CA ARG A 221 -29.36 20.95 15.23
C ARG A 221 -30.13 20.35 16.39
N GLU A 222 -31.45 20.49 16.34
CA GLU A 222 -32.35 19.85 17.28
C GLU A 222 -33.13 18.71 16.62
N ILE A 223 -33.51 17.73 17.43
CA ILE A 223 -34.33 16.60 16.96
C ILE A 223 -35.78 17.03 16.99
N ARG A 224 -36.45 16.95 15.83
CA ARG A 224 -37.91 17.11 15.72
C ARG A 224 -38.56 15.84 15.22
N THR A 225 -39.66 15.45 15.79
CA THR A 225 -40.42 14.26 15.38
C THR A 225 -41.71 14.69 14.70
N PHE A 226 -41.89 14.24 13.48
CA PHE A 226 -43.09 14.50 12.69
C PHE A 226 -43.87 13.21 12.50
N ARG A 227 -45.20 13.32 12.52
CA ARG A 227 -46.07 12.19 12.21
C ARG A 227 -46.58 12.33 10.77
N ILE A 228 -46.22 11.40 9.92
CA ILE A 228 -46.43 11.48 8.48
C ILE A 228 -47.32 10.34 8.03
N PRO A 229 -48.36 10.60 7.21
CA PRO A 229 -49.18 9.53 6.66
C PRO A 229 -48.39 8.69 5.66
N VAL A 230 -48.63 7.39 5.66
CA VAL A 230 -48.03 6.44 4.72
C VAL A 230 -48.85 6.43 3.44
N GLY A 231 -48.25 6.88 2.34
CA GLY A 231 -48.82 6.90 0.99
C GLY A 231 -48.19 5.86 0.06
N GLY A 232 -48.50 6.00 -1.25
CA GLY A 232 -47.93 5.14 -2.30
C GLY A 232 -48.76 3.87 -2.59
N LEU A 233 -49.97 3.76 -2.04
CA LEU A 233 -50.83 2.60 -2.17
C LEU A 233 -52.11 2.89 -2.99
N GLU A 234 -52.17 4.01 -3.67
CA GLU A 234 -53.38 4.52 -4.34
C GLU A 234 -53.93 3.56 -5.42
N ALA A 235 -53.06 2.73 -5.99
CA ALA A 235 -53.44 1.73 -7.01
C ALA A 235 -53.46 0.30 -6.50
N SER A 236 -53.43 0.07 -5.18
CA SER A 236 -53.35 -1.28 -4.62
C SER A 236 -54.49 -1.57 -3.64
N ASP A 237 -54.86 -2.83 -3.53
CA ASP A 237 -55.88 -3.29 -2.58
C ASP A 237 -55.38 -3.40 -1.12
N PHE A 238 -54.23 -2.77 -0.81
CA PHE A 238 -53.60 -2.85 0.50
C PHE A 238 -53.76 -1.54 1.29
N THR A 239 -53.95 -1.67 2.60
CA THR A 239 -53.96 -0.54 3.54
C THR A 239 -52.81 -0.66 4.53
N PRO A 240 -52.06 0.42 4.83
CA PRO A 240 -50.95 0.37 5.74
C PRO A 240 -51.45 0.36 7.20
N ARG A 241 -50.82 -0.47 8.04
CA ARG A 241 -51.01 -0.48 9.51
C ARG A 241 -49.65 -0.45 10.22
N PRO A 242 -49.33 0.61 10.97
CA PRO A 242 -50.12 1.83 11.18
C PRO A 242 -50.19 2.69 9.90
N SER A 243 -51.19 3.59 9.82
CA SER A 243 -51.39 4.52 8.72
C SER A 243 -50.47 5.74 8.79
N TYR A 244 -49.73 5.88 9.86
CA TYR A 244 -48.75 6.95 10.07
C TYR A 244 -47.43 6.38 10.57
N VAL A 245 -46.36 7.03 10.20
CA VAL A 245 -45.01 6.81 10.75
C VAL A 245 -44.51 8.07 11.45
N SER A 246 -43.76 7.88 12.52
CA SER A 246 -43.08 8.96 13.20
C SER A 246 -41.67 9.07 12.68
N VAL A 247 -41.31 10.21 12.14
CA VAL A 247 -40.00 10.49 11.55
C VAL A 247 -39.28 11.50 12.40
N SER A 248 -38.16 11.12 12.99
CA SER A 248 -37.29 12.02 13.75
C SER A 248 -36.24 12.61 12.80
N VAL A 249 -36.21 13.92 12.71
CA VAL A 249 -35.34 14.68 11.81
C VAL A 249 -34.47 15.62 12.64
N LEU A 250 -33.20 15.72 12.28
CA LEU A 250 -32.29 16.75 12.78
C LEU A 250 -32.53 18.01 11.95
N VAL A 251 -32.90 19.11 12.61
CA VAL A 251 -33.19 20.39 11.96
C VAL A 251 -32.35 21.50 12.60
N PRO A 252 -31.59 22.27 11.78
CA PRO A 252 -30.88 23.46 12.30
C PRO A 252 -31.79 24.47 12.94
N THR A 253 -31.35 25.10 14.04
CA THR A 253 -32.16 26.07 14.78
C THR A 253 -32.69 27.20 13.87
N GLY A 254 -31.94 27.63 12.87
CA GLY A 254 -32.36 28.65 11.91
C GLY A 254 -33.47 28.20 10.93
N ALA A 255 -33.59 26.91 10.68
CA ALA A 255 -34.57 26.34 9.74
C ALA A 255 -35.85 25.83 10.44
N MET A 256 -35.89 25.86 11.76
CA MET A 256 -36.99 25.28 12.55
C MET A 256 -38.37 25.81 12.25
N LYS A 257 -38.47 27.10 11.87
CA LYS A 257 -39.76 27.74 11.58
C LYS A 257 -40.30 27.40 10.19
N GLN A 258 -39.42 27.01 9.31
CA GLN A 258 -39.74 26.75 7.90
C GLN A 258 -39.92 25.25 7.60
N PHE A 259 -39.40 24.37 8.47
CA PHE A 259 -39.47 22.92 8.26
C PHE A 259 -40.70 22.33 8.95
N ALA A 260 -41.63 21.76 8.17
CA ALA A 260 -42.87 21.18 8.63
C ALA A 260 -43.04 19.73 8.13
N ALA A 261 -44.09 19.05 8.59
CA ALA A 261 -44.39 17.69 8.18
C ALA A 261 -44.62 17.53 6.64
N GLU A 262 -45.04 18.61 6.00
CA GLU A 262 -45.32 18.70 4.56
C GLU A 262 -44.04 18.54 3.69
N ASN A 263 -42.88 18.82 4.30
CA ASN A 263 -41.59 18.65 3.64
C ASN A 263 -41.12 17.19 3.60
N LEU A 264 -41.88 16.29 4.23
CA LEU A 264 -41.55 14.88 4.31
C LEU A 264 -42.66 14.03 3.70
N ARG A 265 -42.29 12.99 2.97
CA ARG A 265 -43.21 12.03 2.37
C ARG A 265 -42.78 10.60 2.74
N ALA A 266 -43.72 9.82 3.28
CA ALA A 266 -43.50 8.39 3.54
C ALA A 266 -44.26 7.59 2.47
N MET A 267 -43.54 6.79 1.72
CA MET A 267 -44.10 5.92 0.68
C MET A 267 -43.80 4.46 0.97
N VAL A 268 -44.73 3.61 0.57
CA VAL A 268 -44.58 2.15 0.65
C VAL A 268 -44.90 1.57 -0.73
N THR A 269 -44.05 0.68 -1.19
CA THR A 269 -44.22 -0.02 -2.45
C THR A 269 -44.62 -1.47 -2.20
N VAL A 270 -45.62 -1.95 -2.88
CA VAL A 270 -45.99 -3.38 -2.84
C VAL A 270 -44.96 -4.18 -3.65
N PRO A 271 -44.35 -5.26 -3.11
CA PRO A 271 -43.42 -6.08 -3.86
C PRO A 271 -44.05 -6.68 -5.11
N THR A 272 -43.30 -6.70 -6.21
CA THR A 272 -43.75 -7.34 -7.47
C THR A 272 -42.94 -8.63 -7.68
N PRO A 273 -43.58 -9.82 -7.90
CA PRO A 273 -45.03 -10.06 -8.05
C PRO A 273 -45.81 -9.95 -6.73
N GLU A 274 -47.09 -9.52 -6.82
CA GLU A 274 -47.92 -9.38 -5.63
C GLU A 274 -47.94 -10.67 -4.78
N PRO A 275 -47.61 -10.56 -3.48
CA PRO A 275 -47.62 -11.72 -2.61
C PRO A 275 -49.06 -12.23 -2.40
N ARG A 276 -49.23 -13.54 -2.32
CA ARG A 276 -50.53 -14.18 -2.02
C ARG A 276 -50.97 -13.98 -0.58
N SER A 277 -50.13 -13.40 0.27
CA SER A 277 -50.40 -13.20 1.70
C SER A 277 -51.25 -11.95 1.93
N ASP A 278 -52.22 -12.06 2.81
CA ASP A 278 -53.10 -10.94 3.22
C ASP A 278 -52.37 -9.91 4.11
N ARG A 279 -51.20 -10.23 4.63
CA ARG A 279 -50.35 -9.35 5.45
C ARG A 279 -48.92 -9.42 4.99
N ILE A 280 -48.34 -8.23 4.75
CA ILE A 280 -46.99 -8.08 4.28
C ILE A 280 -46.27 -7.01 5.12
N ALA A 281 -45.14 -7.32 5.71
CA ALA A 281 -44.31 -6.34 6.36
C ALA A 281 -43.40 -5.66 5.33
N VAL A 282 -43.45 -4.34 5.26
CA VAL A 282 -42.64 -3.52 4.31
C VAL A 282 -42.01 -2.37 5.04
N VAL A 283 -40.79 -2.03 4.67
CA VAL A 283 -40.08 -0.87 5.18
C VAL A 283 -40.57 0.39 4.47
N PRO A 284 -41.08 1.40 5.19
CA PRO A 284 -41.49 2.66 4.57
C PRO A 284 -40.25 3.44 4.10
N LEU A 285 -40.26 3.86 2.85
CA LEU A 285 -39.28 4.79 2.30
C LEU A 285 -39.71 6.19 2.64
N VAL A 286 -38.90 6.92 3.40
CA VAL A 286 -39.16 8.31 3.77
C VAL A 286 -38.19 9.19 3.02
N GLU A 287 -38.74 10.11 2.24
CA GLU A 287 -38.00 11.07 1.43
C GLU A 287 -38.41 12.51 1.73
N PHE A 288 -37.55 13.45 1.39
CA PHE A 288 -37.91 14.85 1.40
C PHE A 288 -38.71 15.19 0.13
N THR A 289 -39.76 15.99 0.27
CA THR A 289 -40.60 16.42 -0.85
C THR A 289 -39.85 17.37 -1.78
N GLU A 290 -38.96 18.18 -1.23
CA GLU A 290 -38.03 19.06 -1.92
C GLU A 290 -36.64 18.90 -1.34
N GLN A 291 -35.61 19.37 -2.07
CA GLN A 291 -34.23 19.31 -1.56
C GLN A 291 -34.13 20.06 -0.23
N PRO A 292 -33.78 19.40 0.87
CA PRO A 292 -33.75 20.02 2.17
C PRO A 292 -32.63 21.06 2.27
N ALA A 293 -32.80 22.05 3.12
CA ALA A 293 -31.71 22.96 3.45
C ALA A 293 -30.53 22.18 4.08
N ALA A 294 -29.31 22.70 3.92
CA ALA A 294 -28.11 22.09 4.45
C ALA A 294 -28.26 21.75 5.95
N GLY A 295 -27.84 20.55 6.31
CA GLY A 295 -27.86 20.04 7.69
C GLY A 295 -29.18 19.41 8.15
N ILE A 296 -30.20 19.37 7.33
CA ILE A 296 -31.44 18.63 7.66
C ILE A 296 -31.23 17.16 7.27
N THR A 297 -31.34 16.27 8.25
CA THR A 297 -31.16 14.81 8.02
C THR A 297 -32.19 13.99 8.78
N ILE A 298 -32.69 12.94 8.13
CA ILE A 298 -33.58 11.96 8.79
C ILE A 298 -32.71 11.07 9.69
N ARG A 299 -33.05 11.05 10.98
CA ARG A 299 -32.32 10.25 11.99
C ARG A 299 -32.95 8.87 12.19
N GLN A 300 -34.26 8.83 12.31
CA GLN A 300 -34.97 7.60 12.62
C GLN A 300 -36.42 7.64 12.12
N VAL A 301 -36.89 6.49 11.68
CA VAL A 301 -38.30 6.26 11.30
C VAL A 301 -38.86 5.18 12.23
N SER A 302 -40.00 5.45 12.85
CA SER A 302 -40.68 4.51 13.77
C SER A 302 -42.17 4.39 13.42
N PRO A 303 -42.70 3.18 13.26
CA PRO A 303 -42.00 1.91 13.28
C PRO A 303 -41.12 1.68 12.04
N GLU A 304 -40.08 0.85 12.17
CA GLU A 304 -39.18 0.52 11.06
C GLU A 304 -39.88 -0.28 9.95
N GLN A 305 -40.97 -0.96 10.29
CA GLN A 305 -41.79 -1.75 9.35
C GLN A 305 -43.25 -1.42 9.50
N VAL A 306 -43.92 -1.32 8.37
CA VAL A 306 -45.39 -1.13 8.30
C VAL A 306 -45.97 -2.40 7.70
N THR A 307 -47.05 -2.90 8.31
CA THR A 307 -47.77 -4.05 7.79
C THR A 307 -48.84 -3.60 6.80
N LEU A 308 -48.73 -4.05 5.58
CA LEU A 308 -49.78 -3.91 4.57
C LEU A 308 -50.83 -5.00 4.79
N VAL A 309 -52.05 -4.60 4.96
CA VAL A 309 -53.20 -5.52 5.12
C VAL A 309 -54.10 -5.38 3.90
N ARG A 310 -54.41 -6.48 3.24
CA ARG A 310 -55.32 -6.45 2.09
C ARG A 310 -56.72 -5.97 2.52
N SER A 311 -57.17 -4.92 1.89
CA SER A 311 -58.53 -4.39 2.11
C SER A 311 -59.56 -5.39 1.59
N ALA A 312 -60.51 -5.77 2.42
CA ALA A 312 -61.65 -6.57 1.95
C ALA A 312 -62.40 -5.79 0.86
N ARG A 313 -62.42 -6.32 -0.35
CA ARG A 313 -63.14 -5.72 -1.49
C ARG A 313 -64.59 -5.47 -1.04
N LYS A 314 -64.98 -4.20 -0.92
CA LYS A 314 -66.43 -3.87 -0.81
C LYS A 314 -67.12 -4.41 -2.06
N LYS A 315 -68.00 -5.41 -1.87
CA LYS A 315 -68.92 -5.85 -2.92
C LYS A 315 -69.94 -4.75 -3.26
#